data_dac31fbfc14c6daf4d4283d84028fbc3
#
_entry.id   dac31fbfc14c6daf4d4283d84028fbc3
#
_cell.length_a   1.000
_cell.length_b   1.000
_cell.length_c   1.000
_cell.angle_alpha   90.00
_cell.angle_beta   90.00
_cell.angle_gamma   90.00
#
_symmetry.space_group_name_H-M   'P 1'
#
loop_
_entity.id
_entity.type
_entity.pdbx_description
1 polymer ?
#
loop_
_entity_poly.entity_id
_entity_poly.type
_entity_poly.pdbx_seq_one_letter_code
_entity_poly.pdbx_strand_id
1 'polypeptide(L)'
;MINKTVLILGCSSDIGIQTAQKFLKKKWNVIAHFNKNKKGVDILQKKYINQIKLFKLDLSNPKSVMNFASKKLVKFKKIDSFVSLTGYIQASDFDHITYKSFLDHINVNYYSNIVFIKYVYKKMKKNKWGRILLSSSIGASFGGGEKTFLYSLSKFNNEFIPKIFRNQYAKYILYNVLKIGVTNTKIHYKIPNKNMKKRINLIPTKRMATTEEVSNKIFSLASEENNLIHGQIINISGGE
;
A
#
# COMPACT_ATOMS: atom_id res chain seq x y z
N MET A 1 0.95 24.99 -13.68
CA MET A 1 0.07 24.11 -12.86
C MET A 1 0.89 23.48 -11.73
N ILE A 2 0.42 23.55 -10.49
CA ILE A 2 1.12 22.92 -9.35
C ILE A 2 0.90 21.40 -9.44
N ASN A 3 2.00 20.63 -9.57
CA ASN A 3 1.93 19.17 -9.67
C ASN A 3 1.22 18.56 -8.45
N LYS A 4 0.41 17.51 -8.67
CA LYS A 4 -0.18 16.72 -7.60
C LYS A 4 0.87 15.92 -6.85
N THR A 5 0.59 15.57 -5.61
CA THR A 5 1.53 14.87 -4.72
C THR A 5 0.90 13.58 -4.21
N VAL A 6 1.60 12.45 -4.41
CA VAL A 6 1.26 11.16 -3.82
C VAL A 6 2.19 10.80 -2.67
N LEU A 7 1.62 10.32 -1.58
CA LEU A 7 2.35 9.69 -0.48
C LEU A 7 2.23 8.17 -0.62
N ILE A 8 3.37 7.47 -0.69
CA ILE A 8 3.42 6.01 -0.87
C ILE A 8 4.10 5.38 0.35
N LEU A 9 3.33 4.65 1.17
CA LEU A 9 3.88 3.75 2.18
C LEU A 9 4.33 2.43 1.54
N GLY A 10 5.47 1.89 1.98
CA GLY A 10 6.04 0.67 1.38
C GLY A 10 6.64 0.91 -0.01
N CYS A 11 7.07 2.14 -0.30
CA CYS A 11 7.58 2.53 -1.62
C CYS A 11 8.85 1.76 -2.03
N SER A 12 9.64 1.25 -1.09
CA SER A 12 10.85 0.46 -1.38
C SER A 12 10.59 -1.00 -1.78
N SER A 13 9.34 -1.45 -1.82
CA SER A 13 8.96 -2.76 -2.37
C SER A 13 8.99 -2.77 -3.90
N ASP A 14 9.04 -3.97 -4.50
CA ASP A 14 9.08 -4.10 -5.97
C ASP A 14 7.88 -3.39 -6.64
N ILE A 15 6.66 -3.56 -6.11
CA ILE A 15 5.45 -2.85 -6.58
C ILE A 15 5.58 -1.35 -6.26
N GLY A 16 6.08 -1.00 -5.07
CA GLY A 16 6.21 0.40 -4.63
C GLY A 16 7.13 1.23 -5.52
N ILE A 17 8.27 0.66 -5.93
CA ILE A 17 9.21 1.30 -6.86
C ILE A 17 8.56 1.55 -8.22
N GLN A 18 7.89 0.55 -8.80
CA GLN A 18 7.18 0.70 -10.08
C GLN A 18 6.05 1.73 -9.98
N THR A 19 5.31 1.71 -8.87
CA THR A 19 4.25 2.69 -8.61
C THR A 19 4.80 4.11 -8.53
N ALA A 20 5.87 4.33 -7.74
CA ALA A 20 6.51 5.64 -7.65
C ALA A 20 7.02 6.12 -9.01
N GLN A 21 7.68 5.24 -9.77
CA GLN A 21 8.17 5.55 -11.12
C GLN A 21 7.04 5.96 -12.07
N LYS A 22 5.88 5.29 -11.99
CA LYS A 22 4.70 5.63 -12.80
C LYS A 22 4.20 7.05 -12.49
N PHE A 23 4.04 7.39 -11.20
CA PHE A 23 3.64 8.73 -10.77
C PHE A 23 4.64 9.81 -11.20
N LEU A 24 5.96 9.55 -11.05
CA LEU A 24 7.02 10.47 -11.45
C LEU A 24 7.03 10.73 -12.96
N LYS A 25 6.88 9.67 -13.79
CA LYS A 25 6.74 9.82 -15.25
C LYS A 25 5.53 10.67 -15.67
N LYS A 26 4.46 10.64 -14.86
CA LYS A 26 3.25 11.43 -15.04
C LYS A 26 3.34 12.83 -14.36
N LYS A 27 4.55 13.28 -14.02
CA LYS A 27 4.85 14.58 -13.42
C LYS A 27 4.20 14.84 -12.05
N TRP A 28 3.87 13.79 -11.29
CA TRP A 28 3.49 13.92 -9.91
C TRP A 28 4.71 14.05 -9.00
N ASN A 29 4.56 14.76 -7.88
CA ASN A 29 5.50 14.67 -6.78
C ASN A 29 5.24 13.42 -5.95
N VAL A 30 6.31 12.78 -5.46
CA VAL A 30 6.22 11.56 -4.66
C VAL A 30 6.86 11.78 -3.29
N ILE A 31 6.12 11.43 -2.23
CA ILE A 31 6.65 11.29 -0.88
C ILE A 31 6.77 9.80 -0.62
N ALA A 32 7.98 9.29 -0.57
CA ALA A 32 8.28 7.87 -0.59
C ALA A 32 8.77 7.36 0.77
N HIS A 33 8.02 6.43 1.36
CA HIS A 33 8.40 5.74 2.58
C HIS A 33 9.29 4.53 2.30
N PHE A 34 10.35 4.36 3.10
CA PHE A 34 11.12 3.13 3.20
C PHE A 34 11.46 2.81 4.67
N ASN A 35 11.74 1.55 4.99
CA ASN A 35 12.25 1.15 6.31
C ASN A 35 13.75 0.82 6.22
N LYS A 36 14.11 -0.42 5.86
CA LYS A 36 15.51 -0.90 5.83
C LYS A 36 16.15 -0.74 4.45
N ASN A 37 15.44 -1.14 3.39
CA ASN A 37 15.99 -1.12 2.03
C ASN A 37 15.73 0.23 1.36
N LYS A 38 16.80 0.97 1.12
CA LYS A 38 16.77 2.29 0.46
C LYS A 38 17.15 2.23 -1.03
N LYS A 39 17.86 1.17 -1.47
CA LYS A 39 18.53 1.12 -2.78
C LYS A 39 17.62 1.53 -3.97
N GLY A 40 16.43 0.94 -4.07
CA GLY A 40 15.56 1.23 -5.21
C GLY A 40 14.98 2.65 -5.21
N VAL A 41 14.63 3.19 -4.03
CA VAL A 41 14.10 4.56 -3.92
C VAL A 41 15.19 5.61 -4.08
N ASP A 42 16.47 5.32 -3.74
CA ASP A 42 17.61 6.20 -4.00
C ASP A 42 17.87 6.35 -5.50
N ILE A 43 17.74 5.27 -6.27
CA ILE A 43 17.86 5.34 -7.73
C ILE A 43 16.80 6.29 -8.30
N LEU A 44 15.56 6.18 -7.83
CA LEU A 44 14.49 7.08 -8.24
C LEU A 44 14.78 8.53 -7.81
N GLN A 45 15.31 8.73 -6.60
CA GLN A 45 15.64 10.07 -6.10
C GLN A 45 16.72 10.75 -6.95
N LYS A 46 17.77 10.01 -7.33
CA LYS A 46 18.81 10.52 -8.21
C LYS A 46 18.26 10.91 -9.60
N LYS A 47 17.33 10.13 -10.14
CA LYS A 47 16.73 10.38 -11.45
C LYS A 47 15.70 11.51 -11.45
N TYR A 48 14.98 11.73 -10.34
CA TYR A 48 13.85 12.65 -10.21
C TYR A 48 14.04 13.61 -9.02
N ILE A 49 15.22 14.25 -8.93
CA ILE A 49 15.73 15.01 -7.77
C ILE A 49 14.67 15.94 -7.15
N ASN A 50 13.96 16.71 -7.96
CA ASN A 50 13.01 17.73 -7.49
C ASN A 50 11.58 17.21 -7.30
N GLN A 51 11.29 15.95 -7.68
CA GLN A 51 9.94 15.39 -7.67
C GLN A 51 9.73 14.33 -6.58
N ILE A 52 10.79 13.83 -5.93
CA ILE A 52 10.67 12.79 -4.91
C ILE A 52 11.34 13.20 -3.60
N LYS A 53 10.61 13.01 -2.49
CA LYS A 53 11.12 13.17 -1.12
C LYS A 53 11.06 11.84 -0.41
N LEU A 54 12.19 11.40 0.15
CA LEU A 54 12.28 10.14 0.89
C LEU A 54 12.13 10.37 2.39
N PHE A 55 11.52 9.43 3.10
CA PHE A 55 11.58 9.35 4.54
C PHE A 55 11.71 7.92 5.03
N LYS A 56 12.53 7.73 6.06
CA LYS A 56 12.72 6.47 6.77
C LYS A 56 11.78 6.43 7.97
N LEU A 57 11.05 5.32 8.13
CA LEU A 57 10.21 5.08 9.30
C LEU A 57 10.03 3.58 9.52
N ASP A 58 10.13 3.14 10.77
CA ASP A 58 9.72 1.79 11.15
C ASP A 58 8.23 1.80 11.53
N LEU A 59 7.43 1.17 10.69
CA LEU A 59 5.98 1.09 10.88
C LEU A 59 5.55 0.07 11.95
N SER A 60 6.46 -0.78 12.43
CA SER A 60 6.18 -1.69 13.54
C SER A 60 6.15 -0.98 14.90
N ASN A 61 6.70 0.23 14.98
CA ASN A 61 6.71 1.05 16.19
C ASN A 61 5.59 2.11 16.17
N PRO A 62 4.47 1.90 16.89
CA PRO A 62 3.33 2.81 16.91
C PRO A 62 3.66 4.23 17.38
N LYS A 63 4.55 4.35 18.40
CA LYS A 63 4.97 5.67 18.92
C LYS A 63 5.72 6.47 17.85
N SER A 64 6.63 5.83 17.11
CA SER A 64 7.37 6.45 16.01
C SER A 64 6.43 6.87 14.87
N VAL A 65 5.44 6.03 14.53
CA VAL A 65 4.43 6.33 13.51
C VAL A 65 3.60 7.56 13.89
N MET A 66 3.08 7.60 15.13
CA MET A 66 2.33 8.74 15.65
C MET A 66 3.15 10.03 15.69
N ASN A 67 4.38 9.96 16.19
CA ASN A 67 5.28 11.10 16.25
C ASN A 67 5.63 11.64 14.86
N PHE A 68 5.92 10.75 13.89
CA PHE A 68 6.16 11.15 12.51
C PHE A 68 4.93 11.84 11.91
N ALA A 69 3.76 11.24 12.06
CA ALA A 69 2.52 11.76 11.48
C ALA A 69 2.15 13.14 12.07
N SER A 70 2.27 13.31 13.39
CA SER A 70 1.90 14.57 14.08
C SER A 70 2.92 15.70 13.87
N LYS A 71 4.23 15.39 13.74
CA LYS A 71 5.28 16.42 13.68
C LYS A 71 5.87 16.64 12.28
N LYS A 72 5.97 15.59 11.46
CA LYS A 72 6.62 15.66 10.14
C LYS A 72 5.62 15.62 8.99
N LEU A 73 4.64 14.70 9.01
CA LEU A 73 3.66 14.58 7.94
C LEU A 73 2.80 15.86 7.79
N VAL A 74 2.50 16.52 8.90
CA VAL A 74 1.72 17.78 8.89
C VAL A 74 2.43 18.92 8.14
N LYS A 75 3.76 18.90 8.08
CA LYS A 75 4.57 19.93 7.39
C LYS A 75 4.51 19.85 5.87
N PHE A 76 4.12 18.71 5.30
CA PHE A 76 3.88 18.64 3.85
C PHE A 76 2.64 19.46 3.49
N LYS A 77 2.83 20.51 2.73
CA LYS A 77 1.74 21.45 2.37
C LYS A 77 0.60 20.78 1.60
N LYS A 78 0.94 19.82 0.72
CA LYS A 78 -0.01 19.16 -0.19
C LYS A 78 0.22 17.66 -0.21
N ILE A 79 -0.86 16.89 -0.07
CA ILE A 79 -0.91 15.44 -0.32
C ILE A 79 -2.27 15.20 -0.95
N ASP A 80 -2.27 14.88 -2.23
CA ASP A 80 -3.47 14.68 -3.03
C ASP A 80 -3.87 13.20 -3.07
N SER A 81 -2.89 12.31 -3.05
CA SER A 81 -3.14 10.87 -3.05
C SER A 81 -2.34 10.17 -1.95
N PHE A 82 -2.96 9.16 -1.34
CA PHE A 82 -2.33 8.27 -0.38
C PHE A 82 -2.45 6.83 -0.87
N VAL A 83 -1.31 6.19 -1.06
CA VAL A 83 -1.22 4.79 -1.49
C VAL A 83 -0.44 4.01 -0.43
N SER A 84 -1.05 2.97 0.13
CA SER A 84 -0.37 2.06 1.04
C SER A 84 -0.12 0.71 0.39
N LEU A 85 1.17 0.39 0.26
CA LEU A 85 1.69 -0.89 -0.25
C LEU A 85 2.47 -1.63 0.86
N THR A 86 2.15 -1.36 2.13
CA THR A 86 2.76 -2.05 3.26
C THR A 86 2.47 -3.54 3.19
N GLY A 87 3.50 -4.36 3.41
CA GLY A 87 3.41 -5.80 3.27
C GLY A 87 4.45 -6.50 4.15
N TYR A 88 4.35 -6.32 5.48
CA TYR A 88 5.13 -7.09 6.42
C TYR A 88 4.57 -8.51 6.48
N ILE A 89 5.46 -9.49 6.33
CA ILE A 89 5.14 -10.92 6.47
C ILE A 89 6.26 -11.59 7.26
N GLN A 90 5.87 -12.29 8.31
CA GLN A 90 6.67 -13.25 9.05
C GLN A 90 5.90 -14.55 9.03
N ALA A 91 6.43 -15.54 8.33
CA ALA A 91 5.81 -16.85 8.23
C ALA A 91 5.87 -17.56 9.60
N SER A 92 4.76 -18.13 10.02
CA SER A 92 4.66 -18.89 11.28
C SER A 92 3.53 -19.91 11.15
N ASP A 93 3.73 -21.09 11.73
CA ASP A 93 2.66 -22.04 11.93
C ASP A 93 1.66 -21.47 12.97
N PHE A 94 0.41 -21.88 12.92
CA PHE A 94 -0.65 -21.32 13.77
C PHE A 94 -0.32 -21.43 15.26
N ASP A 95 0.19 -22.56 15.71
CA ASP A 95 0.52 -22.83 17.11
C ASP A 95 1.74 -22.02 17.63
N HIS A 96 2.53 -21.44 16.72
CA HIS A 96 3.70 -20.65 17.05
C HIS A 96 3.45 -19.12 16.93
N ILE A 97 2.19 -18.70 16.80
CA ILE A 97 1.84 -17.29 16.78
C ILE A 97 2.11 -16.66 18.15
N THR A 98 2.89 -15.59 18.16
CA THR A 98 3.15 -14.80 19.36
C THR A 98 2.41 -13.47 19.33
N TYR A 99 2.14 -12.90 20.51
CA TYR A 99 1.56 -11.56 20.62
C TYR A 99 2.40 -10.51 19.87
N LYS A 100 3.72 -10.62 19.96
CA LYS A 100 4.62 -9.73 19.22
C LYS A 100 4.44 -9.86 17.70
N SER A 101 4.41 -11.08 17.16
CA SER A 101 4.24 -11.28 15.72
C SER A 101 2.88 -10.79 15.22
N PHE A 102 1.81 -10.99 16.03
CA PHE A 102 0.50 -10.42 15.76
C PHE A 102 0.54 -8.89 15.69
N LEU A 103 1.11 -8.24 16.71
CA LEU A 103 1.21 -6.79 16.74
C LEU A 103 2.05 -6.22 15.59
N ASP A 104 3.17 -6.85 15.24
CA ASP A 104 4.02 -6.39 14.13
C ASP A 104 3.25 -6.42 12.81
N HIS A 105 2.46 -7.46 12.55
CA HIS A 105 1.61 -7.52 11.35
C HIS A 105 0.52 -6.45 11.35
N ILE A 106 -0.18 -6.27 12.47
CA ILE A 106 -1.23 -5.25 12.58
C ILE A 106 -0.64 -3.84 12.49
N ASN A 107 0.46 -3.56 13.20
CA ASN A 107 1.09 -2.24 13.20
C ASN A 107 1.56 -1.83 11.81
N VAL A 108 2.25 -2.72 11.10
CA VAL A 108 2.81 -2.39 9.77
C VAL A 108 1.73 -2.36 8.70
N ASN A 109 0.85 -3.37 8.66
CA ASN A 109 -0.02 -3.57 7.51
C ASN A 109 -1.37 -2.85 7.63
N TYR A 110 -1.78 -2.44 8.85
CA TYR A 110 -3.08 -1.81 9.08
C TYR A 110 -3.01 -0.53 9.93
N TYR A 111 -2.52 -0.59 11.18
CA TYR A 111 -2.55 0.56 12.10
C TYR A 111 -1.83 1.78 11.51
N SER A 112 -0.66 1.59 10.91
CA SER A 112 0.07 2.67 10.25
C SER A 112 -0.79 3.38 9.20
N ASN A 113 -1.59 2.64 8.43
CA ASN A 113 -2.49 3.20 7.42
C ASN A 113 -3.52 4.12 8.05
N ILE A 114 -4.15 3.68 9.13
CA ILE A 114 -5.16 4.48 9.86
C ILE A 114 -4.55 5.77 10.39
N VAL A 115 -3.33 5.69 10.99
CA VAL A 115 -2.64 6.88 11.47
C VAL A 115 -2.34 7.85 10.32
N PHE A 116 -1.81 7.37 9.19
CA PHE A 116 -1.51 8.25 8.06
C PHE A 116 -2.79 8.86 7.47
N ILE A 117 -3.84 8.07 7.30
CA ILE A 117 -5.15 8.56 6.80
C ILE A 117 -5.68 9.69 7.68
N LYS A 118 -5.62 9.56 9.03
CA LYS A 118 -6.04 10.59 10.00
C LYS A 118 -5.45 11.98 9.72
N TYR A 119 -4.26 12.04 9.12
CA TYR A 119 -3.59 13.31 8.82
C TYR A 119 -3.73 13.73 7.36
N VAL A 120 -3.69 12.78 6.41
CA VAL A 120 -3.74 13.13 4.98
C VAL A 120 -5.14 13.55 4.54
N TYR A 121 -6.21 12.92 5.08
CA TYR A 121 -7.58 13.27 4.66
C TYR A 121 -7.94 14.72 4.93
N LYS A 122 -7.39 15.32 5.98
CA LYS A 122 -7.61 16.75 6.30
C LYS A 122 -7.09 17.66 5.19
N LYS A 123 -5.96 17.32 4.57
CA LYS A 123 -5.39 18.06 3.43
C LYS A 123 -6.23 17.87 2.17
N MET A 124 -6.66 16.63 1.90
CA MET A 124 -7.54 16.30 0.79
C MET A 124 -8.89 17.00 0.90
N LYS A 125 -9.49 17.03 2.11
CA LYS A 125 -10.74 17.76 2.39
C LYS A 125 -10.58 19.25 2.12
N LYS A 126 -9.50 19.87 2.60
CA LYS A 126 -9.23 21.30 2.37
C LYS A 126 -9.10 21.60 0.87
N ASN A 127 -8.44 20.73 0.12
CA ASN A 127 -8.22 20.89 -1.32
C ASN A 127 -9.43 20.44 -2.17
N LYS A 128 -10.50 19.94 -1.56
CA LYS A 128 -11.69 19.37 -2.21
C LYS A 128 -11.34 18.31 -3.27
N TRP A 129 -10.25 17.58 -3.05
CA TRP A 129 -9.81 16.49 -3.91
C TRP A 129 -8.89 15.53 -3.17
N GLY A 130 -9.09 14.22 -3.33
CA GLY A 130 -8.22 13.21 -2.75
C GLY A 130 -8.47 11.81 -3.28
N ARG A 131 -7.43 10.97 -3.22
CA ARG A 131 -7.51 9.54 -3.49
C ARG A 131 -6.83 8.77 -2.37
N ILE A 132 -7.52 7.79 -1.81
CA ILE A 132 -6.96 6.86 -0.82
C ILE A 132 -7.05 5.46 -1.42
N LEU A 133 -5.93 4.79 -1.53
CA LEU A 133 -5.83 3.42 -2.01
C LEU A 133 -5.02 2.58 -1.04
N LEU A 134 -5.67 1.61 -0.41
CA LEU A 134 -5.00 0.60 0.40
C LEU A 134 -4.82 -0.70 -0.37
N SER A 135 -3.74 -1.41 -0.10
CA SER A 135 -3.56 -2.75 -0.64
C SER A 135 -4.05 -3.82 0.34
N SER A 136 -4.92 -4.70 -0.14
CA SER A 136 -5.20 -6.00 0.45
C SER A 136 -4.46 -7.10 -0.32
N SER A 137 -4.77 -8.33 -0.05
CA SER A 137 -4.17 -9.51 -0.67
C SER A 137 -5.24 -10.52 -1.01
N ILE A 138 -5.08 -11.23 -2.11
CA ILE A 138 -5.97 -12.35 -2.43
C ILE A 138 -5.97 -13.41 -1.32
N GLY A 139 -4.87 -13.56 -0.59
CA GLY A 139 -4.80 -14.42 0.59
C GLY A 139 -5.84 -14.11 1.66
N ALA A 140 -6.33 -12.86 1.73
CA ALA A 140 -7.40 -12.48 2.67
C ALA A 140 -8.72 -13.19 2.36
N SER A 141 -9.00 -13.53 1.09
CA SER A 141 -10.21 -14.26 0.67
C SER A 141 -10.21 -15.73 1.11
N PHE A 142 -9.03 -16.29 1.36
CA PHE A 142 -8.85 -17.73 1.66
C PHE A 142 -8.33 -17.98 3.09
N GLY A 143 -8.33 -16.96 3.96
CA GLY A 143 -7.76 -17.09 5.32
C GLY A 143 -6.22 -17.16 5.36
N GLY A 144 -5.55 -17.04 4.22
CA GLY A 144 -4.10 -17.21 4.07
C GLY A 144 -3.69 -18.62 3.68
N GLY A 145 -2.38 -18.85 3.58
CA GLY A 145 -1.81 -20.20 3.55
C GLY A 145 -1.40 -20.62 4.95
N GLU A 146 -0.99 -21.87 5.12
CA GLU A 146 -0.63 -22.49 6.42
C GLU A 146 0.27 -21.61 7.30
N LYS A 147 1.21 -20.89 6.71
CA LYS A 147 2.20 -20.06 7.43
C LYS A 147 1.95 -18.53 7.30
N THR A 148 0.81 -18.12 6.76
CA THR A 148 0.57 -16.70 6.42
C THR A 148 -0.75 -16.15 6.98
N PHE A 149 -1.29 -16.78 8.03
CA PHE A 149 -2.52 -16.37 8.68
C PHE A 149 -2.48 -14.90 9.13
N LEU A 150 -1.48 -14.51 9.92
CA LEU A 150 -1.38 -13.14 10.44
C LEU A 150 -1.23 -12.09 9.33
N TYR A 151 -0.47 -12.42 8.27
CA TYR A 151 -0.39 -11.55 7.10
C TYR A 151 -1.75 -11.34 6.46
N SER A 152 -2.47 -12.43 6.19
CA SER A 152 -3.79 -12.37 5.54
C SER A 152 -4.82 -11.65 6.40
N LEU A 153 -4.85 -11.92 7.70
CA LEU A 153 -5.68 -11.19 8.66
C LEU A 153 -5.40 -9.69 8.65
N SER A 154 -4.12 -9.31 8.73
CA SER A 154 -3.72 -7.89 8.72
C SER A 154 -4.05 -7.18 7.41
N LYS A 155 -4.01 -7.90 6.28
CA LYS A 155 -4.41 -7.37 4.98
C LYS A 155 -5.94 -7.29 4.82
N PHE A 156 -6.67 -8.24 5.39
CA PHE A 156 -8.13 -8.23 5.43
C PHE A 156 -8.68 -6.98 6.13
N ASN A 157 -8.05 -6.54 7.23
CA ASN A 157 -8.47 -5.32 7.93
C ASN A 157 -8.47 -4.06 7.03
N ASN A 158 -7.66 -4.01 5.97
CA ASN A 158 -7.68 -2.91 5.01
C ASN A 158 -8.94 -2.89 4.13
N GLU A 159 -9.70 -3.98 4.07
CA GLU A 159 -10.95 -4.07 3.30
C GLU A 159 -12.12 -3.37 4.00
N PHE A 160 -11.97 -3.05 5.28
CA PHE A 160 -12.94 -2.26 6.00
C PHE A 160 -12.83 -0.78 5.61
N ILE A 161 -13.76 -0.33 4.77
CA ILE A 161 -13.85 1.07 4.35
C ILE A 161 -14.80 1.81 5.30
N PRO A 162 -14.31 2.77 6.11
CA PRO A 162 -15.13 3.47 7.10
C PRO A 162 -16.30 4.24 6.45
N LYS A 163 -17.49 4.16 7.07
CA LYS A 163 -18.72 4.83 6.59
C LYS A 163 -18.53 6.33 6.35
N ILE A 164 -17.70 7.00 7.16
CA ILE A 164 -17.40 8.42 7.00
C ILE A 164 -16.81 8.75 5.63
N PHE A 165 -15.94 7.86 5.06
CA PHE A 165 -15.43 8.04 3.72
C PHE A 165 -16.45 7.68 2.66
N ARG A 166 -17.29 6.66 2.89
CA ARG A 166 -18.34 6.28 1.93
C ARG A 166 -19.39 7.39 1.71
N ASN A 167 -19.73 8.15 2.76
CA ASN A 167 -20.82 9.10 2.73
C ASN A 167 -20.33 10.55 2.81
N GLN A 168 -19.75 10.95 3.95
CA GLN A 168 -19.47 12.36 4.24
C GLN A 168 -18.38 12.96 3.36
N TYR A 169 -17.34 12.20 3.05
CA TYR A 169 -16.18 12.68 2.28
C TYR A 169 -16.19 12.23 0.82
N ALA A 170 -17.14 11.40 0.41
CA ALA A 170 -17.22 10.84 -0.96
C ALA A 170 -17.21 11.91 -2.05
N LYS A 171 -17.81 13.07 -1.79
CA LYS A 171 -17.81 14.21 -2.73
C LYS A 171 -16.40 14.66 -3.16
N TYR A 172 -15.39 14.46 -2.30
CA TYR A 172 -14.04 14.98 -2.54
C TYR A 172 -12.97 13.89 -2.52
N ILE A 173 -13.18 12.81 -1.75
CA ILE A 173 -12.17 11.79 -1.49
C ILE A 173 -12.70 10.43 -1.92
N LEU A 174 -12.10 9.86 -2.97
CA LEU A 174 -12.40 8.50 -3.38
C LEU A 174 -11.47 7.54 -2.63
N TYR A 175 -12.08 6.61 -1.90
CA TYR A 175 -11.38 5.61 -1.09
C TYR A 175 -11.67 4.23 -1.66
N ASN A 176 -10.63 3.50 -2.06
CA ASN A 176 -10.74 2.13 -2.58
C ASN A 176 -9.67 1.22 -1.97
N VAL A 177 -9.87 -0.07 -2.14
CA VAL A 177 -8.92 -1.11 -1.77
C VAL A 177 -8.57 -1.93 -3.01
N LEU A 178 -7.28 -2.15 -3.24
CA LEU A 178 -6.81 -3.04 -4.29
C LEU A 178 -6.39 -4.36 -3.65
N LYS A 179 -7.14 -5.43 -3.94
CA LYS A 179 -6.83 -6.80 -3.53
C LYS A 179 -5.87 -7.40 -4.56
N ILE A 180 -4.60 -7.51 -4.14
CA ILE A 180 -3.50 -7.90 -5.03
C ILE A 180 -3.32 -9.43 -4.97
N GLY A 181 -3.32 -10.05 -6.13
CA GLY A 181 -3.02 -11.46 -6.33
C GLY A 181 -1.53 -11.77 -6.31
N VAL A 182 -1.20 -12.98 -6.70
CA VAL A 182 0.20 -13.43 -6.79
C VAL A 182 0.92 -12.60 -7.84
N THR A 183 1.89 -11.80 -7.38
CA THR A 183 2.66 -10.89 -8.22
C THR A 183 4.14 -11.28 -8.17
N ASN A 184 4.85 -11.18 -9.28
CA ASN A 184 6.28 -11.49 -9.37
C ASN A 184 7.11 -10.50 -8.54
N THR A 185 7.33 -10.83 -7.26
CA THR A 185 8.01 -10.00 -6.26
C THR A 185 8.78 -10.84 -5.26
N LYS A 186 9.74 -10.22 -4.60
CA LYS A 186 10.59 -10.84 -3.57
C LYS A 186 9.84 -11.27 -2.30
N ILE A 187 8.59 -10.87 -2.10
CA ILE A 187 7.82 -11.23 -0.91
C ILE A 187 7.64 -12.74 -0.76
N HIS A 188 7.60 -13.47 -1.87
CA HIS A 188 7.41 -14.91 -1.87
C HIS A 188 8.58 -15.69 -1.25
N TYR A 189 9.81 -15.15 -1.30
CA TYR A 189 11.00 -15.76 -0.67
C TYR A 189 10.96 -15.70 0.87
N LYS A 190 10.05 -14.93 1.45
CA LYS A 190 9.87 -14.87 2.91
C LYS A 190 9.01 -16.01 3.47
N ILE A 191 8.46 -16.85 2.61
CA ILE A 191 7.62 -17.98 2.97
C ILE A 191 8.40 -19.26 2.70
N PRO A 192 8.89 -19.93 3.75
CA PRO A 192 9.65 -21.17 3.58
C PRO A 192 8.86 -22.24 2.83
N ASN A 193 9.55 -23.01 1.99
CA ASN A 193 8.99 -24.16 1.25
C ASN A 193 7.80 -23.85 0.34
N LYS A 194 7.59 -22.59 -0.02
CA LYS A 194 6.51 -22.19 -0.91
C LYS A 194 6.75 -22.68 -2.34
N ASN A 195 5.97 -23.67 -2.79
CA ASN A 195 6.02 -24.15 -4.16
C ASN A 195 5.29 -23.17 -5.11
N MET A 196 6.07 -22.29 -5.76
CA MET A 196 5.52 -21.29 -6.66
C MET A 196 4.91 -21.87 -7.94
N LYS A 197 5.44 -22.99 -8.45
CA LYS A 197 4.88 -23.68 -9.64
C LYS A 197 3.47 -24.20 -9.33
N LYS A 198 3.30 -24.90 -8.20
CA LYS A 198 1.97 -25.35 -7.72
C LYS A 198 1.05 -24.16 -7.52
N ARG A 199 1.54 -23.08 -6.88
CA ARG A 199 0.74 -21.88 -6.60
C ARG A 199 0.26 -21.16 -7.86
N ILE A 200 1.12 -21.05 -8.90
CA ILE A 200 0.77 -20.45 -10.20
C ILE A 200 -0.29 -21.27 -10.92
N ASN A 201 -0.21 -22.59 -10.85
CA ASN A 201 -1.20 -23.48 -11.47
C ASN A 201 -2.62 -23.34 -10.89
N LEU A 202 -2.77 -22.81 -9.67
CA LEU A 202 -4.06 -22.51 -9.06
C LEU A 202 -4.68 -21.20 -9.58
N ILE A 203 -3.87 -20.31 -10.16
CA ILE A 203 -4.39 -19.05 -10.73
C ILE A 203 -5.10 -19.40 -12.05
N PRO A 204 -6.34 -18.97 -12.28
CA PRO A 204 -7.05 -19.26 -13.53
C PRO A 204 -6.28 -18.84 -14.78
N THR A 205 -5.64 -17.66 -14.78
CA THR A 205 -4.80 -17.19 -15.91
C THR A 205 -3.43 -17.86 -15.99
N LYS A 206 -3.09 -18.83 -15.12
CA LYS A 206 -1.85 -19.61 -15.11
C LYS A 206 -0.55 -18.80 -15.08
N ARG A 207 -0.60 -17.57 -14.61
CA ARG A 207 0.57 -16.71 -14.46
C ARG A 207 0.46 -15.78 -13.26
N MET A 208 1.58 -15.29 -12.79
CA MET A 208 1.65 -14.19 -11.84
C MET A 208 1.35 -12.86 -12.55
N ALA A 209 0.79 -11.90 -11.82
CA ALA A 209 0.79 -10.52 -12.26
C ALA A 209 2.22 -9.97 -12.30
N THR A 210 2.49 -9.03 -13.19
CA THR A 210 3.72 -8.25 -13.18
C THR A 210 3.59 -7.06 -12.22
N THR A 211 4.71 -6.54 -11.74
CA THR A 211 4.72 -5.30 -10.94
C THR A 211 4.21 -4.10 -11.74
N GLU A 212 4.38 -4.13 -13.06
CA GLU A 212 3.88 -3.09 -13.96
C GLU A 212 2.36 -3.12 -14.06
N GLU A 213 1.74 -4.28 -14.28
CA GLU A 213 0.27 -4.43 -14.30
C GLU A 213 -0.36 -3.90 -13.01
N VAL A 214 0.22 -4.29 -11.85
CA VAL A 214 -0.26 -3.83 -10.55
C VAL A 214 -0.06 -2.31 -10.39
N SER A 215 1.09 -1.77 -10.76
CA SER A 215 1.37 -0.33 -10.65
C SER A 215 0.51 0.53 -11.59
N ASN A 216 0.17 0.02 -12.78
CA ASN A 216 -0.77 0.67 -13.69
C ASN A 216 -2.17 0.76 -13.08
N LYS A 217 -2.64 -0.33 -12.45
CA LYS A 217 -3.94 -0.32 -11.74
C LYS A 217 -3.93 0.60 -10.54
N ILE A 218 -2.84 0.64 -9.76
CA ILE A 218 -2.67 1.58 -8.64
C ILE A 218 -2.75 3.02 -9.15
N PHE A 219 -2.03 3.36 -10.21
CA PHE A 219 -2.05 4.71 -10.78
C PHE A 219 -3.46 5.08 -11.27
N SER A 220 -4.10 4.20 -12.01
CA SER A 220 -5.48 4.40 -12.48
C SER A 220 -6.47 4.70 -11.34
N LEU A 221 -6.36 4.03 -10.18
CA LEU A 221 -7.27 4.22 -9.05
C LEU A 221 -6.88 5.40 -8.14
N ALA A 222 -5.60 5.74 -8.08
CA ALA A 222 -5.06 6.73 -7.14
C ALA A 222 -4.67 8.06 -7.78
N SER A 223 -5.00 8.27 -9.06
CA SER A 223 -4.78 9.51 -9.79
C SER A 223 -6.10 10.15 -10.25
N GLU A 224 -6.00 11.21 -11.06
CA GLU A 224 -7.15 11.85 -11.70
C GLU A 224 -7.85 10.99 -12.75
N GLU A 225 -7.24 9.89 -13.17
CA GLU A 225 -7.91 8.91 -14.05
C GLU A 225 -9.14 8.28 -13.37
N ASN A 226 -9.14 8.24 -12.03
CA ASN A 226 -10.31 7.82 -11.25
C ASN A 226 -11.14 9.04 -10.85
N ASN A 227 -12.33 9.15 -11.37
CA ASN A 227 -13.29 10.20 -11.02
C ASN A 227 -14.62 9.66 -10.45
N LEU A 228 -14.83 8.34 -10.46
CA LEU A 228 -16.11 7.73 -10.04
C LEU A 228 -15.95 6.49 -9.16
N ILE A 229 -14.90 5.67 -9.36
CA ILE A 229 -14.74 4.43 -8.59
C ILE A 229 -14.47 4.78 -7.13
N HIS A 230 -15.40 4.39 -6.25
CA HIS A 230 -15.38 4.71 -4.83
C HIS A 230 -16.00 3.61 -3.98
N GLY A 231 -15.43 3.38 -2.79
CA GLY A 231 -15.94 2.41 -1.83
C GLY A 231 -15.78 0.94 -2.27
N GLN A 232 -14.89 0.67 -3.22
CA GLN A 232 -14.75 -0.65 -3.84
C GLN A 232 -13.51 -1.40 -3.34
N ILE A 233 -13.65 -2.73 -3.29
CA ILE A 233 -12.54 -3.67 -3.18
C ILE A 233 -12.37 -4.26 -4.58
N ILE A 234 -11.26 -3.92 -5.22
CA ILE A 234 -11.01 -4.27 -6.63
C ILE A 234 -9.93 -5.35 -6.67
N ASN A 235 -10.22 -6.47 -7.32
CA ASN A 235 -9.27 -7.56 -7.47
C ASN A 235 -8.36 -7.35 -8.71
N ILE A 236 -7.07 -7.66 -8.52
CA ILE A 236 -6.10 -7.86 -9.59
C ILE A 236 -5.37 -9.18 -9.29
N SER A 237 -6.00 -10.31 -9.61
CA SER A 237 -5.61 -11.63 -9.13
C SER A 237 -5.57 -12.73 -10.19
N GLY A 238 -5.88 -12.42 -11.44
CA GLY A 238 -5.91 -13.41 -12.52
C GLY A 238 -7.06 -14.41 -12.41
N GLY A 239 -8.17 -14.02 -11.76
CA GLY A 239 -9.40 -14.81 -11.63
C GLY A 239 -9.57 -15.53 -10.29
N GLU A 240 -8.64 -15.34 -9.31
CA GLU A 240 -8.80 -15.87 -7.95
C GLU A 240 -9.79 -15.06 -7.13
#